data_9afe82240bf623b3a1d805096b8fdf2d
#
_entry.id   9afe82240bf623b3a1d805096b8fdf2d
#
_cell.length_a   1.000
_cell.length_b   1.000
_cell.length_c   1.000
_cell.angle_alpha   90.00
_cell.angle_beta   90.00
_cell.angle_gamma   90.00
#
_symmetry.space_group_name_H-M   'P 1'
#
loop_
_entity.id
_entity.type
_entity.pdbx_description
1 polymer ?
#
loop_
_entity_poly.entity_id
_entity_poly.type
_entity_poly.pdbx_seq_one_letter_code
_entity_poly.pdbx_strand_id
1 'polypeptide(L)'
;MIDAHTHLYSDKYDKDLESVINRARKRLTAVIISAVDSESLQKSLDIRHQHQDFIYVTAGIHPRTTAEINHEDLKQLLNTIDRVRRDIVALGEGGPDFYHIRNSRQQQRQLQVLNEFLVHAEKWGLPLVVHAREAESAALDVLSQSKTAVMFHCFAGSKQMARKITDHGFYISFSAILLTSPELQETAASIPQELILTETDSPALSPLPDQTRNEPVFVEKIVSCLAKQLKCTLKLAAKITEENAIRFYGLPNHP
;
A
#
# COMPACT_ATOMS: atom_id res chain seq x y z
N MET A 1 1.50 -15.15 5.43
CA MET A 1 1.97 -13.97 4.66
C MET A 1 0.79 -13.10 4.29
N ILE A 2 0.98 -11.78 4.24
CA ILE A 2 -0.04 -10.82 3.83
C ILE A 2 0.46 -10.07 2.59
N ASP A 3 -0.40 -9.89 1.58
CA ASP A 3 -0.16 -8.94 0.50
C ASP A 3 -0.72 -7.58 0.94
N ALA A 4 0.18 -6.64 1.22
CA ALA A 4 -0.16 -5.39 1.88
C ALA A 4 -0.81 -4.34 0.95
N HIS A 5 -0.81 -4.53 -0.38
CA HIS A 5 -1.39 -3.58 -1.31
C HIS A 5 -1.70 -4.22 -2.67
N THR A 6 -2.98 -4.19 -3.06
CA THR A 6 -3.49 -4.73 -4.34
C THR A 6 -4.65 -3.90 -4.88
N HIS A 7 -5.01 -4.12 -6.15
CA HIS A 7 -6.19 -3.52 -6.79
C HIS A 7 -7.08 -4.61 -7.41
N LEU A 8 -7.57 -5.55 -6.57
CA LEU A 8 -8.40 -6.69 -7.02
C LEU A 8 -9.77 -6.28 -7.60
N TYR A 9 -10.20 -5.03 -7.41
CA TYR A 9 -11.39 -4.47 -8.06
C TYR A 9 -11.21 -4.21 -9.57
N SER A 10 -9.98 -4.34 -10.08
CA SER A 10 -9.65 -4.08 -11.49
C SER A 10 -10.38 -5.03 -12.43
N ASP A 11 -10.88 -4.50 -13.55
CA ASP A 11 -11.51 -5.24 -14.66
C ASP A 11 -10.64 -6.37 -15.23
N LYS A 12 -9.33 -6.30 -15.01
CA LYS A 12 -8.41 -7.38 -15.35
C LYS A 12 -8.70 -8.69 -14.64
N TYR A 13 -9.48 -8.66 -13.56
CA TYR A 13 -9.88 -9.85 -12.79
C TYR A 13 -11.32 -10.29 -13.01
N ASP A 14 -12.15 -9.54 -13.73
CA ASP A 14 -13.59 -9.81 -13.88
C ASP A 14 -13.91 -11.25 -14.28
N LYS A 15 -13.04 -11.88 -15.08
CA LYS A 15 -13.27 -13.24 -15.61
C LYS A 15 -12.91 -14.35 -14.63
N ASP A 16 -12.05 -14.08 -13.63
CA ASP A 16 -11.48 -15.14 -12.78
C ASP A 16 -11.13 -14.69 -11.35
N LEU A 17 -11.73 -13.60 -10.85
CA LEU A 17 -11.46 -13.03 -9.53
C LEU A 17 -11.50 -14.08 -8.41
N GLU A 18 -12.56 -14.91 -8.38
CA GLU A 18 -12.70 -15.98 -7.39
C GLU A 18 -11.54 -16.98 -7.45
N SER A 19 -11.09 -17.31 -8.65
CA SER A 19 -9.95 -18.20 -8.83
C SER A 19 -8.65 -17.58 -8.32
N VAL A 20 -8.46 -16.25 -8.54
CA VAL A 20 -7.32 -15.49 -8.02
C VAL A 20 -7.35 -15.47 -6.49
N ILE A 21 -8.48 -15.13 -5.88
CA ILE A 21 -8.65 -15.13 -4.42
C ILE A 21 -8.41 -16.52 -3.84
N ASN A 22 -8.93 -17.58 -4.46
CA ASN A 22 -8.73 -18.96 -4.02
C ASN A 22 -7.27 -19.42 -4.12
N ARG A 23 -6.50 -18.94 -5.13
CA ARG A 23 -5.04 -19.18 -5.20
C ARG A 23 -4.30 -18.45 -4.08
N ALA A 24 -4.66 -17.19 -3.83
CA ALA A 24 -4.08 -16.40 -2.76
C ALA A 24 -4.37 -17.01 -1.38
N ARG A 25 -5.60 -17.41 -1.08
CA ARG A 25 -6.03 -18.00 0.19
C ARG A 25 -5.28 -19.29 0.58
N LYS A 26 -4.79 -20.04 -0.40
CA LYS A 26 -3.96 -21.24 -0.14
C LYS A 26 -2.57 -20.92 0.41
N ARG A 27 -2.09 -19.71 0.29
CA ARG A 27 -0.70 -19.30 0.58
C ARG A 27 -0.61 -18.11 1.51
N LEU A 28 -1.61 -17.26 1.52
CA LEU A 28 -1.65 -16.01 2.26
C LEU A 28 -2.66 -16.07 3.40
N THR A 29 -2.43 -15.26 4.42
CA THR A 29 -3.30 -15.08 5.57
C THR A 29 -4.33 -13.97 5.32
N ALA A 30 -3.95 -12.94 4.56
CA ALA A 30 -4.83 -11.85 4.16
C ALA A 30 -4.33 -11.15 2.89
N VAL A 31 -5.24 -10.37 2.28
CA VAL A 31 -4.96 -9.47 1.15
C VAL A 31 -5.62 -8.12 1.41
N ILE A 32 -4.88 -7.04 1.16
CA ILE A 32 -5.39 -5.68 1.32
C ILE A 32 -5.70 -5.10 -0.06
N ILE A 33 -6.96 -4.72 -0.30
CA ILE A 33 -7.38 -4.02 -1.53
C ILE A 33 -7.34 -2.53 -1.29
N SER A 34 -6.59 -1.80 -2.10
CA SER A 34 -6.45 -0.33 -2.03
C SER A 34 -7.35 0.34 -3.05
N ALA A 35 -8.51 0.81 -2.59
CA ALA A 35 -9.44 1.57 -3.42
C ALA A 35 -8.97 3.01 -3.60
N VAL A 36 -9.14 3.55 -4.83
CA VAL A 36 -8.57 4.85 -5.24
C VAL A 36 -9.62 5.87 -5.72
N ASP A 37 -10.88 5.54 -5.59
CA ASP A 37 -12.05 6.38 -5.86
C ASP A 37 -13.32 5.73 -5.28
N SER A 38 -14.46 6.40 -5.42
CA SER A 38 -15.73 5.91 -4.87
C SER A 38 -16.24 4.63 -5.55
N GLU A 39 -15.96 4.44 -6.84
CA GLU A 39 -16.38 3.23 -7.58
C GLU A 39 -15.56 2.02 -7.14
N SER A 40 -14.23 2.15 -7.13
CA SER A 40 -13.32 1.10 -6.68
C SER A 40 -13.53 0.76 -5.21
N LEU A 41 -13.90 1.76 -4.37
CA LEU A 41 -14.24 1.54 -2.97
C LEU A 41 -15.48 0.64 -2.83
N GLN A 42 -16.55 0.94 -3.59
CA GLN A 42 -17.75 0.11 -3.55
C GLN A 42 -17.45 -1.33 -4.00
N LYS A 43 -16.77 -1.50 -5.14
CA LYS A 43 -16.35 -2.83 -5.62
C LYS A 43 -15.49 -3.58 -4.60
N SER A 44 -14.55 -2.89 -3.96
CA SER A 44 -13.67 -3.48 -2.94
C SER A 44 -14.44 -3.94 -1.70
N LEU A 45 -15.43 -3.15 -1.25
CA LEU A 45 -16.29 -3.52 -0.13
C LEU A 45 -17.19 -4.72 -0.48
N ASP A 46 -17.69 -4.81 -1.72
CA ASP A 46 -18.48 -5.96 -2.19
C ASP A 46 -17.64 -7.24 -2.20
N ILE A 47 -16.38 -7.17 -2.66
CA ILE A 47 -15.43 -8.29 -2.59
C ILE A 47 -15.17 -8.66 -1.10
N ARG A 48 -14.91 -7.67 -0.24
CA ARG A 48 -14.67 -7.90 1.18
C ARG A 48 -15.88 -8.58 1.86
N HIS A 49 -17.11 -8.18 1.54
CA HIS A 49 -18.31 -8.79 2.13
C HIS A 49 -18.43 -10.30 1.85
N GLN A 50 -17.89 -10.76 0.72
CA GLN A 50 -17.87 -12.18 0.37
C GLN A 50 -16.69 -12.93 1.01
N HIS A 51 -15.64 -12.20 1.45
CA HIS A 51 -14.38 -12.76 1.94
C HIS A 51 -13.89 -12.07 3.21
N GLN A 52 -14.75 -11.80 4.19
CA GLN A 52 -14.50 -10.97 5.38
C GLN A 52 -13.33 -11.42 6.26
N ASP A 53 -13.01 -12.70 6.25
CA ASP A 53 -11.91 -13.32 6.99
C ASP A 53 -10.56 -13.23 6.29
N PHE A 54 -10.52 -12.71 5.04
CA PHE A 54 -9.33 -12.75 4.20
C PHE A 54 -9.05 -11.43 3.47
N ILE A 55 -10.09 -10.71 3.06
CA ILE A 55 -9.97 -9.45 2.33
C ILE A 55 -10.22 -8.26 3.27
N TYR A 56 -9.29 -7.31 3.24
CA TYR A 56 -9.40 -6.03 3.92
C TYR A 56 -9.27 -4.90 2.89
N VAL A 57 -9.78 -3.72 3.21
CA VAL A 57 -9.88 -2.60 2.26
C VAL A 57 -9.25 -1.35 2.84
N THR A 58 -8.50 -0.62 2.03
CA THR A 58 -8.15 0.77 2.29
C THR A 58 -8.90 1.68 1.33
N ALA A 59 -9.12 2.93 1.70
CA ALA A 59 -9.87 3.88 0.89
C ALA A 59 -9.09 5.17 0.69
N GLY A 60 -8.92 5.57 -0.57
CA GLY A 60 -8.11 6.73 -0.92
C GLY A 60 -8.47 7.37 -2.24
N ILE A 61 -7.49 8.00 -2.84
CA ILE A 61 -7.62 8.69 -4.12
C ILE A 61 -6.35 8.52 -4.96
N HIS A 62 -6.53 8.10 -6.21
CA HIS A 62 -5.39 7.90 -7.11
C HIS A 62 -4.53 9.17 -7.25
N PRO A 63 -3.19 9.07 -7.20
CA PRO A 63 -2.29 10.23 -7.26
C PRO A 63 -2.52 11.17 -8.45
N ARG A 64 -2.90 10.65 -9.63
CA ARG A 64 -3.21 11.50 -10.78
C ARG A 64 -4.48 12.31 -10.58
N THR A 65 -5.50 11.73 -9.96
CA THR A 65 -6.76 12.42 -9.64
C THR A 65 -6.54 13.52 -8.62
N THR A 66 -5.65 13.33 -7.65
CA THR A 66 -5.34 14.35 -6.63
C THR A 66 -4.77 15.64 -7.21
N ALA A 67 -4.11 15.56 -8.37
CA ALA A 67 -3.50 16.73 -9.03
C ALA A 67 -4.55 17.76 -9.50
N GLU A 68 -5.80 17.31 -9.74
CA GLU A 68 -6.86 18.11 -10.36
C GLU A 68 -8.14 18.19 -9.53
N ILE A 69 -8.27 17.36 -8.49
CA ILE A 69 -9.50 17.32 -7.68
C ILE A 69 -9.80 18.69 -7.06
N ASN A 70 -11.03 19.15 -7.22
CA ASN A 70 -11.48 20.36 -6.56
C ASN A 70 -11.86 20.09 -5.08
N HIS A 71 -12.12 21.14 -4.33
CA HIS A 71 -12.39 21.02 -2.90
C HIS A 71 -13.70 20.28 -2.59
N GLU A 72 -14.73 20.50 -3.40
CA GLU A 72 -16.05 19.89 -3.18
C GLU A 72 -16.02 18.39 -3.46
N ASP A 73 -15.38 17.96 -4.56
CA ASP A 73 -15.25 16.54 -4.88
C ASP A 73 -14.39 15.80 -3.85
N LEU A 74 -13.32 16.42 -3.36
CA LEU A 74 -12.51 15.86 -2.28
C LEU A 74 -13.33 15.69 -0.99
N LYS A 75 -14.11 16.70 -0.63
CA LYS A 75 -15.02 16.64 0.52
C LYS A 75 -16.08 15.56 0.37
N GLN A 76 -16.65 15.38 -0.82
CA GLN A 76 -17.61 14.31 -1.10
C GLN A 76 -16.96 12.94 -0.95
N LEU A 77 -15.75 12.74 -1.47
CA LEU A 77 -14.99 11.50 -1.30
C LEU A 77 -14.74 11.21 0.18
N LEU A 78 -14.22 12.19 0.94
CA LEU A 78 -13.96 12.02 2.36
C LEU A 78 -15.24 11.72 3.16
N ASN A 79 -16.38 12.35 2.82
CA ASN A 79 -17.67 12.02 3.41
C ASN A 79 -18.13 10.59 3.07
N THR A 80 -17.85 10.12 1.87
CA THR A 80 -18.14 8.73 1.47
C THR A 80 -17.29 7.75 2.28
N ILE A 81 -16.00 8.02 2.42
CA ILE A 81 -15.09 7.21 3.24
C ILE A 81 -15.52 7.22 4.72
N ASP A 82 -15.91 8.38 5.27
CA ASP A 82 -16.37 8.49 6.67
C ASP A 82 -17.56 7.57 6.98
N ARG A 83 -18.48 7.41 6.04
CA ARG A 83 -19.66 6.52 6.20
C ARG A 83 -19.26 5.05 6.34
N VAL A 84 -18.17 4.64 5.69
CA VAL A 84 -17.68 3.25 5.67
C VAL A 84 -16.38 3.06 6.46
N ARG A 85 -15.97 4.05 7.26
CA ARG A 85 -14.67 4.02 7.97
C ARG A 85 -14.47 2.84 8.92
N ARG A 86 -15.55 2.18 9.34
CA ARG A 86 -15.49 0.96 10.17
C ARG A 86 -15.25 -0.31 9.35
N ASP A 87 -15.41 -0.21 8.04
CA ASP A 87 -15.21 -1.32 7.10
C ASP A 87 -13.86 -1.27 6.40
N ILE A 88 -13.06 -0.22 6.63
CA ILE A 88 -11.72 -0.07 6.10
C ILE A 88 -10.67 -0.15 7.21
N VAL A 89 -9.45 -0.56 6.83
CA VAL A 89 -8.33 -0.74 7.76
C VAL A 89 -7.28 0.37 7.67
N ALA A 90 -7.34 1.22 6.65
CA ALA A 90 -6.48 2.39 6.50
C ALA A 90 -7.09 3.43 5.56
N LEU A 91 -6.66 4.69 5.68
CA LEU A 91 -6.80 5.67 4.61
C LEU A 91 -5.69 5.51 3.57
N GLY A 92 -5.99 5.78 2.33
CA GLY A 92 -5.06 5.64 1.20
C GLY A 92 -5.46 4.46 0.29
N GLU A 93 -4.79 4.33 -0.80
CA GLU A 93 -3.64 5.03 -1.32
C GLU A 93 -3.94 6.53 -1.56
N GLY A 94 -2.98 7.39 -1.24
CA GLY A 94 -3.04 8.82 -1.55
C GLY A 94 -1.64 9.44 -1.46
N GLY A 95 -1.42 10.56 -2.16
CA GLY A 95 -0.14 11.24 -2.08
C GLY A 95 0.42 11.71 -3.41
N PRO A 96 1.66 12.24 -3.44
CA PRO A 96 2.24 12.87 -4.61
C PRO A 96 2.92 11.88 -5.58
N ASP A 97 2.76 12.12 -6.86
CA ASP A 97 3.47 11.44 -7.95
C ASP A 97 4.15 12.50 -8.85
N PHE A 98 5.39 12.83 -8.54
CA PHE A 98 6.15 13.82 -9.30
C PHE A 98 6.78 13.23 -10.57
N TYR A 99 6.78 11.91 -10.70
CA TYR A 99 7.17 11.25 -11.94
C TYR A 99 6.19 11.56 -13.09
N HIS A 100 4.89 11.47 -12.82
CA HIS A 100 3.87 11.73 -13.83
C HIS A 100 3.39 13.19 -13.84
N ILE A 101 3.37 13.85 -12.69
CA ILE A 101 2.90 15.22 -12.54
C ILE A 101 4.09 16.17 -12.44
N ARG A 102 4.36 16.91 -13.50
CA ARG A 102 5.51 17.83 -13.59
C ARG A 102 5.15 19.31 -13.34
N ASN A 103 3.87 19.63 -13.28
CA ASN A 103 3.39 20.97 -13.01
C ASN A 103 3.44 21.26 -11.50
N SER A 104 4.14 22.31 -11.09
CA SER A 104 4.37 22.66 -9.68
C SER A 104 3.06 22.96 -8.91
N ARG A 105 2.07 23.58 -9.56
CA ARG A 105 0.76 23.84 -8.92
C ARG A 105 0.01 22.54 -8.63
N GLN A 106 0.04 21.60 -9.57
CA GLN A 106 -0.56 20.28 -9.40
C GLN A 106 0.19 19.45 -8.34
N GLN A 107 1.52 19.52 -8.29
CA GLN A 107 2.33 18.92 -7.23
C GLN A 107 1.97 19.47 -5.85
N GLN A 108 1.83 20.79 -5.73
CA GLN A 108 1.35 21.41 -4.50
C GLN A 108 -0.06 20.94 -4.11
N ARG A 109 -0.96 20.80 -5.10
CA ARG A 109 -2.31 20.26 -4.85
C ARG A 109 -2.26 18.84 -4.28
N GLN A 110 -1.41 17.97 -4.83
CA GLN A 110 -1.21 16.62 -4.29
C GLN A 110 -0.75 16.63 -2.82
N LEU A 111 0.19 17.51 -2.46
CA LEU A 111 0.65 17.65 -1.06
C LEU A 111 -0.45 18.20 -0.14
N GLN A 112 -1.28 19.13 -0.61
CA GLN A 112 -2.44 19.60 0.15
C GLN A 112 -3.44 18.47 0.42
N VAL A 113 -3.75 17.64 -0.60
CA VAL A 113 -4.64 16.50 -0.45
C VAL A 113 -4.04 15.47 0.51
N LEU A 114 -2.72 15.20 0.42
CA LEU A 114 -2.04 14.32 1.38
C LEU A 114 -2.21 14.82 2.82
N ASN A 115 -2.06 16.13 3.05
CA ASN A 115 -2.27 16.72 4.37
C ASN A 115 -3.73 16.58 4.86
N GLU A 116 -4.71 16.74 3.97
CA GLU A 116 -6.12 16.51 4.33
C GLU A 116 -6.37 15.04 4.70
N PHE A 117 -5.76 14.09 3.98
CA PHE A 117 -5.83 12.67 4.32
C PHE A 117 -5.16 12.38 5.66
N LEU A 118 -4.01 13.00 5.97
CA LEU A 118 -3.35 12.87 7.26
C LEU A 118 -4.28 13.34 8.41
N VAL A 119 -4.87 14.53 8.28
CA VAL A 119 -5.80 15.07 9.29
C VAL A 119 -6.98 14.12 9.54
N HIS A 120 -7.54 13.52 8.48
CA HIS A 120 -8.63 12.57 8.61
C HIS A 120 -8.17 11.23 9.19
N ALA A 121 -7.00 10.74 8.80
CA ALA A 121 -6.41 9.51 9.36
C ALA A 121 -6.23 9.64 10.88
N GLU A 122 -5.63 10.74 11.34
CA GLU A 122 -5.48 11.03 12.77
C GLU A 122 -6.84 11.14 13.50
N LYS A 123 -7.78 11.86 12.92
CA LYS A 123 -9.13 12.03 13.48
C LYS A 123 -9.88 10.70 13.62
N TRP A 124 -9.70 9.78 12.68
CA TRP A 124 -10.41 8.50 12.65
C TRP A 124 -9.62 7.38 13.32
N GLY A 125 -8.38 7.63 13.73
CA GLY A 125 -7.48 6.62 14.32
C GLY A 125 -7.09 5.53 13.33
N LEU A 126 -7.02 5.86 12.03
CA LEU A 126 -6.64 4.94 10.96
C LEU A 126 -5.19 5.18 10.54
N PRO A 127 -4.42 4.15 10.16
CA PRO A 127 -3.14 4.33 9.50
C PRO A 127 -3.29 4.93 8.10
N LEU A 128 -2.20 5.47 7.56
CA LEU A 128 -2.16 6.12 6.26
C LEU A 128 -1.24 5.39 5.28
N VAL A 129 -1.76 4.97 4.13
CA VAL A 129 -1.00 4.40 3.02
C VAL A 129 -0.68 5.51 2.02
N VAL A 130 0.62 5.71 1.76
CA VAL A 130 1.11 6.85 0.99
C VAL A 130 1.78 6.41 -0.29
N HIS A 131 1.28 6.93 -1.41
CA HIS A 131 2.00 6.94 -2.67
C HIS A 131 3.00 8.10 -2.69
N ALA A 132 4.25 7.84 -3.07
CA ALA A 132 5.26 8.90 -3.17
C ALA A 132 6.31 8.54 -4.23
N ARG A 133 6.02 8.83 -5.49
CA ARG A 133 6.94 8.52 -6.60
C ARG A 133 7.71 9.75 -7.04
N GLU A 134 9.05 9.74 -6.90
CA GLU A 134 9.92 10.93 -7.05
C GLU A 134 9.49 12.11 -6.16
N ALA A 135 8.78 11.81 -5.07
CA ALA A 135 8.16 12.79 -4.18
C ALA A 135 8.32 12.44 -2.68
N GLU A 136 9.15 11.44 -2.37
CA GLU A 136 9.28 10.87 -1.03
C GLU A 136 9.68 11.94 0.00
N SER A 137 10.61 12.86 -0.38
CA SER A 137 11.04 13.94 0.52
C SER A 137 9.90 14.92 0.80
N ALA A 138 9.16 15.32 -0.23
CA ALA A 138 8.05 16.26 -0.07
C ALA A 138 6.89 15.64 0.72
N ALA A 139 6.61 14.35 0.49
CA ALA A 139 5.63 13.62 1.29
C ALA A 139 6.08 13.49 2.76
N LEU A 140 7.36 13.18 3.00
CA LEU A 140 7.91 13.06 4.35
C LEU A 140 7.84 14.39 5.11
N ASP A 141 8.08 15.52 4.44
CA ASP A 141 7.96 16.85 5.05
C ASP A 141 6.53 17.10 5.56
N VAL A 142 5.50 16.71 4.80
CA VAL A 142 4.08 16.81 5.21
C VAL A 142 3.79 15.89 6.39
N LEU A 143 4.37 14.69 6.40
CA LEU A 143 4.04 13.61 7.33
C LEU A 143 4.89 13.61 8.60
N SER A 144 5.97 14.42 8.66
CA SER A 144 6.99 14.37 9.71
C SER A 144 6.46 14.51 11.14
N GLN A 145 5.30 15.14 11.32
CA GLN A 145 4.64 15.30 12.63
C GLN A 145 3.42 14.38 12.80
N SER A 146 3.28 13.37 11.94
CA SER A 146 2.15 12.43 11.99
C SER A 146 2.09 11.70 13.33
N LYS A 147 0.87 11.61 13.89
CA LYS A 147 0.56 10.84 15.10
C LYS A 147 -0.02 9.46 14.79
N THR A 148 -0.26 9.18 13.51
CA THR A 148 -0.73 7.87 13.08
C THR A 148 0.36 7.09 12.36
N ALA A 149 0.20 5.78 12.26
CA ALA A 149 1.13 4.94 11.49
C ALA A 149 1.05 5.29 10.00
N VAL A 150 2.19 5.39 9.34
CA VAL A 150 2.32 5.72 7.91
C VAL A 150 3.09 4.62 7.21
N MET A 151 2.65 4.23 6.01
CA MET A 151 3.37 3.33 5.12
C MET A 151 3.60 4.01 3.77
N PHE A 152 4.85 4.10 3.34
CA PHE A 152 5.22 4.42 1.97
C PHE A 152 5.13 3.15 1.13
N HIS A 153 4.06 3.04 0.32
CA HIS A 153 3.83 1.85 -0.49
C HIS A 153 4.69 1.85 -1.76
N CYS A 154 4.95 0.66 -2.28
CA CYS A 154 5.70 0.44 -3.53
C CYS A 154 7.02 1.23 -3.61
N PHE A 155 7.75 1.30 -2.51
CA PHE A 155 8.93 2.14 -2.40
C PHE A 155 10.01 1.76 -3.41
N ALA A 156 10.48 2.76 -4.15
CA ALA A 156 11.55 2.65 -5.14
C ALA A 156 12.64 3.72 -4.98
N GLY A 157 12.65 4.43 -3.84
CA GLY A 157 13.59 5.50 -3.55
C GLY A 157 14.98 5.03 -3.09
N SER A 158 15.84 5.99 -2.77
CA SER A 158 17.21 5.71 -2.33
C SER A 158 17.27 5.14 -0.91
N LYS A 159 18.37 4.44 -0.60
CA LYS A 159 18.69 3.95 0.74
C LYS A 159 18.69 5.07 1.81
N GLN A 160 19.19 6.27 1.43
CA GLN A 160 19.17 7.42 2.34
C GLN A 160 17.74 7.85 2.65
N MET A 161 16.85 7.87 1.64
CA MET A 161 15.44 8.21 1.82
C MET A 161 14.71 7.16 2.66
N ALA A 162 14.95 5.86 2.41
CA ALA A 162 14.39 4.79 3.21
C ALA A 162 14.74 4.92 4.70
N ARG A 163 16.00 5.25 5.00
CA ARG A 163 16.42 5.52 6.40
C ARG A 163 15.69 6.71 6.99
N LYS A 164 15.60 7.84 6.27
CA LYS A 164 14.86 9.00 6.76
C LYS A 164 13.39 8.66 7.07
N ILE A 165 12.74 7.90 6.21
CA ILE A 165 11.35 7.44 6.43
C ILE A 165 11.27 6.56 7.69
N THR A 166 12.16 5.57 7.82
CA THR A 166 12.14 4.65 8.96
C THR A 166 12.62 5.27 10.27
N ASP A 167 13.45 6.33 10.25
CA ASP A 167 13.81 7.13 11.42
C ASP A 167 12.61 7.85 12.06
N HIS A 168 11.53 8.10 11.28
CA HIS A 168 10.24 8.58 11.79
C HIS A 168 9.33 7.44 12.30
N GLY A 169 9.79 6.19 12.28
CA GLY A 169 8.99 5.02 12.63
C GLY A 169 7.97 4.64 11.54
N PHE A 170 8.09 5.16 10.34
CA PHE A 170 7.19 4.86 9.23
C PHE A 170 7.59 3.57 8.52
N TYR A 171 6.58 2.88 8.02
CA TYR A 171 6.74 1.62 7.29
C TYR A 171 7.07 1.87 5.83
N ILE A 172 7.77 0.90 5.24
CA ILE A 172 8.05 0.83 3.81
C ILE A 172 7.58 -0.52 3.29
N SER A 173 6.80 -0.54 2.19
CA SER A 173 6.51 -1.78 1.51
C SER A 173 7.33 -1.92 0.22
N PHE A 174 7.77 -3.14 -0.03
CA PHE A 174 8.50 -3.52 -1.23
C PHE A 174 7.63 -4.37 -2.15
N SER A 175 7.61 -4.01 -3.42
CA SER A 175 6.91 -4.70 -4.50
C SER A 175 7.85 -5.58 -5.34
N ALA A 176 7.36 -6.08 -6.48
CA ALA A 176 8.17 -6.88 -7.40
C ALA A 176 9.39 -6.13 -7.97
N ILE A 177 9.47 -4.81 -7.84
CA ILE A 177 10.67 -4.02 -8.21
C ILE A 177 11.90 -4.51 -7.41
N LEU A 178 11.70 -4.98 -6.17
CA LEU A 178 12.76 -5.57 -5.34
C LEU A 178 13.47 -6.73 -6.03
N LEU A 179 12.78 -7.51 -6.88
CA LEU A 179 13.34 -8.70 -7.50
C LEU A 179 14.44 -8.38 -8.52
N THR A 180 14.40 -7.19 -9.10
CA THR A 180 15.28 -6.78 -10.22
C THR A 180 16.20 -5.60 -9.89
N SER A 181 16.05 -4.98 -8.72
CA SER A 181 16.87 -3.83 -8.30
C SER A 181 17.84 -4.21 -7.17
N PRO A 182 19.15 -4.38 -7.46
CA PRO A 182 20.16 -4.58 -6.42
C PRO A 182 20.19 -3.46 -5.39
N GLU A 183 19.94 -2.20 -5.79
CA GLU A 183 19.93 -1.04 -4.92
C GLU A 183 18.79 -1.12 -3.88
N LEU A 184 17.60 -1.57 -4.32
CA LEU A 184 16.48 -1.79 -3.39
C LEU A 184 16.71 -2.98 -2.48
N GLN A 185 17.38 -4.03 -2.96
CA GLN A 185 17.78 -5.17 -2.14
C GLN A 185 18.71 -4.74 -1.01
N GLU A 186 19.73 -3.92 -1.31
CA GLU A 186 20.60 -3.32 -0.28
C GLU A 186 19.85 -2.39 0.65
N THR A 187 18.89 -1.63 0.13
CA THR A 187 18.03 -0.75 0.91
C THR A 187 17.21 -1.56 1.91
N ALA A 188 16.53 -2.62 1.48
CA ALA A 188 15.74 -3.50 2.34
C ALA A 188 16.58 -4.14 3.46
N ALA A 189 17.85 -4.51 3.15
CA ALA A 189 18.78 -5.05 4.15
C ALA A 189 19.30 -4.00 5.17
N SER A 190 19.07 -2.71 4.93
CA SER A 190 19.67 -1.61 5.69
C SER A 190 18.71 -0.84 6.61
N ILE A 191 17.44 -1.18 6.59
CA ILE A 191 16.39 -0.56 7.42
C ILE A 191 15.87 -1.54 8.47
N PRO A 192 15.21 -1.06 9.54
CA PRO A 192 14.64 -1.92 10.57
C PRO A 192 13.63 -2.90 10.00
N GLN A 193 13.84 -4.19 10.23
CA GLN A 193 12.98 -5.24 9.67
C GLN A 193 11.53 -5.17 10.17
N GLU A 194 11.30 -4.60 11.34
CA GLU A 194 9.99 -4.37 11.95
C GLU A 194 9.16 -3.29 11.26
N LEU A 195 9.75 -2.54 10.32
CA LEU A 195 9.10 -1.51 9.52
C LEU A 195 8.96 -1.92 8.04
N ILE A 196 9.29 -3.17 7.69
CA ILE A 196 9.20 -3.68 6.32
C ILE A 196 7.86 -4.39 6.11
N LEU A 197 7.16 -4.01 5.04
CA LEU A 197 6.03 -4.73 4.48
C LEU A 197 6.35 -5.23 3.06
N THR A 198 5.52 -6.13 2.57
CA THR A 198 5.61 -6.63 1.19
C THR A 198 4.25 -6.60 0.52
N GLU A 199 4.23 -6.28 -0.76
CA GLU A 199 3.03 -6.14 -1.56
C GLU A 199 3.25 -6.58 -3.00
N THR A 200 2.18 -6.86 -3.72
CA THR A 200 2.28 -7.13 -5.17
C THR A 200 2.01 -5.90 -6.02
N ASP A 201 1.21 -4.96 -5.55
CA ASP A 201 0.61 -3.89 -6.34
C ASP A 201 -0.15 -4.45 -7.57
N SER A 202 -0.73 -5.64 -7.39
CA SER A 202 -1.41 -6.35 -8.47
C SER A 202 -2.72 -5.64 -8.89
N PRO A 203 -3.04 -5.59 -10.18
CA PRO A 203 -2.54 -6.38 -11.32
C PRO A 203 -1.27 -5.83 -11.99
N ALA A 204 -0.69 -4.74 -11.50
CA ALA A 204 0.57 -4.18 -12.01
C ALA A 204 1.79 -5.01 -11.59
N LEU A 205 2.97 -4.66 -12.10
CA LEU A 205 4.27 -5.15 -11.63
C LEU A 205 4.39 -6.69 -11.57
N SER A 206 3.93 -7.42 -12.61
CA SER A 206 4.07 -8.89 -12.62
C SER A 206 5.54 -9.31 -12.45
N PRO A 207 5.85 -10.22 -11.51
CA PRO A 207 7.19 -10.77 -11.32
C PRO A 207 7.54 -11.88 -12.33
N LEU A 208 6.65 -12.16 -13.28
CA LEU A 208 6.80 -13.21 -14.28
C LEU A 208 6.96 -12.60 -15.66
N PRO A 209 8.06 -12.92 -16.41
CA PRO A 209 8.35 -12.30 -17.70
C PRO A 209 7.25 -12.50 -18.74
N ASP A 210 6.59 -13.68 -18.69
CA ASP A 210 5.59 -14.10 -19.69
C ASP A 210 4.14 -13.80 -19.27
N GLN A 211 3.94 -13.15 -18.11
CA GLN A 211 2.62 -12.80 -17.60
C GLN A 211 2.50 -11.29 -17.40
N THR A 212 1.56 -10.68 -18.10
CA THR A 212 1.30 -9.24 -18.01
C THR A 212 0.47 -8.86 -16.77
N ARG A 213 -0.21 -9.82 -16.14
CA ARG A 213 -1.05 -9.62 -14.96
C ARG A 213 -0.42 -10.24 -13.71
N ASN A 214 -0.19 -9.41 -12.70
CA ASN A 214 0.24 -9.83 -11.37
C ASN A 214 -0.95 -10.38 -10.56
N GLU A 215 -0.67 -11.17 -9.52
CA GLU A 215 -1.66 -11.71 -8.58
C GLU A 215 -1.12 -11.68 -7.15
N PRO A 216 -2.00 -11.56 -6.12
CA PRO A 216 -1.55 -11.48 -4.72
C PRO A 216 -0.65 -12.64 -4.27
N VAL A 217 -0.87 -13.85 -4.79
CA VAL A 217 -0.06 -15.03 -4.46
C VAL A 217 1.43 -14.83 -4.76
N PHE A 218 1.77 -13.94 -5.67
CA PHE A 218 3.17 -13.69 -6.04
C PHE A 218 3.94 -12.85 -5.01
N VAL A 219 3.29 -12.32 -3.96
CA VAL A 219 4.01 -11.71 -2.83
C VAL A 219 5.03 -12.68 -2.22
N GLU A 220 4.80 -13.98 -2.32
CA GLU A 220 5.75 -15.02 -1.87
C GLU A 220 7.14 -14.88 -2.54
N LYS A 221 7.19 -14.45 -3.81
CA LYS A 221 8.47 -14.21 -4.51
C LYS A 221 9.21 -13.02 -3.90
N ILE A 222 8.47 -11.98 -3.52
CA ILE A 222 9.03 -10.76 -2.92
C ILE A 222 9.57 -11.09 -1.52
N VAL A 223 8.77 -11.80 -0.72
CA VAL A 223 9.20 -12.29 0.61
C VAL A 223 10.42 -13.21 0.50
N SER A 224 10.48 -14.08 -0.53
CA SER A 224 11.64 -14.95 -0.77
C SER A 224 12.91 -14.16 -1.12
N CYS A 225 12.78 -13.09 -1.90
CA CYS A 225 13.88 -12.17 -2.18
C CYS A 225 14.32 -11.46 -0.89
N LEU A 226 13.37 -10.91 -0.14
CA LEU A 226 13.63 -10.23 1.14
C LEU A 226 14.35 -11.16 2.14
N ALA A 227 13.95 -12.43 2.24
CA ALA A 227 14.60 -13.41 3.12
C ALA A 227 16.10 -13.54 2.84
N LYS A 228 16.50 -13.52 1.56
CA LYS A 228 17.92 -13.55 1.17
C LYS A 228 18.64 -12.30 1.63
N GLN A 229 18.02 -11.12 1.50
CA GLN A 229 18.61 -9.84 1.90
C GLN A 229 18.75 -9.74 3.43
N LEU A 230 17.76 -10.22 4.17
CA LEU A 230 17.77 -10.27 5.65
C LEU A 230 18.61 -11.44 6.19
N LYS A 231 19.19 -12.28 5.32
CA LYS A 231 19.98 -13.49 5.69
C LYS A 231 19.22 -14.40 6.65
N CYS A 232 17.93 -14.59 6.41
CA CYS A 232 17.06 -15.42 7.23
C CYS A 232 16.28 -16.44 6.38
N THR A 233 15.55 -17.33 7.06
CA THR A 233 14.69 -18.31 6.35
C THR A 233 13.46 -17.63 5.76
N LEU A 234 12.91 -18.20 4.68
CA LEU A 234 11.63 -17.74 4.11
C LEU A 234 10.51 -17.68 5.18
N LYS A 235 10.46 -18.70 6.06
CA LYS A 235 9.48 -18.75 7.15
C LYS A 235 9.62 -17.56 8.10
N LEU A 236 10.85 -17.17 8.44
CA LEU A 236 11.09 -16.03 9.33
C LEU A 236 10.75 -14.70 8.65
N ALA A 237 11.17 -14.49 7.39
CA ALA A 237 10.81 -13.28 6.65
C ALA A 237 9.29 -13.15 6.46
N ALA A 238 8.61 -14.25 6.15
CA ALA A 238 7.15 -14.30 6.05
C ALA A 238 6.48 -13.91 7.37
N LYS A 239 6.98 -14.43 8.50
CA LYS A 239 6.47 -14.09 9.83
C LYS A 239 6.68 -12.60 10.15
N ILE A 240 7.87 -12.07 9.91
CA ILE A 240 8.19 -10.65 10.16
C ILE A 240 7.24 -9.74 9.37
N THR A 241 7.14 -9.93 8.05
CA THR A 241 6.31 -9.07 7.21
C THR A 241 4.82 -9.20 7.51
N GLU A 242 4.36 -10.39 7.91
CA GLU A 242 2.98 -10.64 8.34
C GLU A 242 2.67 -9.93 9.67
N GLU A 243 3.51 -10.08 10.68
CA GLU A 243 3.36 -9.40 11.97
C GLU A 243 3.40 -7.88 11.83
N ASN A 244 4.24 -7.36 10.92
CA ASN A 244 4.28 -5.94 10.60
C ASN A 244 2.98 -5.46 9.95
N ALA A 245 2.43 -6.21 8.99
CA ALA A 245 1.17 -5.88 8.33
C ALA A 245 -0.01 -5.93 9.33
N ILE A 246 -0.06 -6.96 10.18
CA ILE A 246 -1.07 -7.07 11.25
C ILE A 246 -0.99 -5.84 12.17
N ARG A 247 0.21 -5.45 12.60
CA ARG A 247 0.41 -4.27 13.47
C ARG A 247 0.04 -2.97 12.76
N PHE A 248 0.46 -2.80 11.51
CA PHE A 248 0.20 -1.59 10.75
C PHE A 248 -1.29 -1.38 10.50
N TYR A 249 -1.99 -2.40 10.03
CA TYR A 249 -3.42 -2.33 9.69
C TYR A 249 -4.36 -2.61 10.87
N GLY A 250 -3.86 -3.01 12.04
CA GLY A 250 -4.70 -3.41 13.17
C GLY A 250 -5.54 -4.65 12.89
N LEU A 251 -5.00 -5.60 12.10
CA LEU A 251 -5.73 -6.82 11.73
C LEU A 251 -5.84 -7.78 12.93
N PRO A 252 -6.88 -8.63 12.96
CA PRO A 252 -6.97 -9.70 13.95
C PRO A 252 -5.80 -10.68 13.77
N ASN A 253 -5.27 -11.17 14.88
CA ASN A 253 -4.30 -12.26 14.83
C ASN A 253 -5.01 -13.51 14.34
N HIS A 254 -4.56 -14.07 13.24
CA HIS A 254 -4.99 -15.37 12.78
C HIS A 254 -4.24 -16.45 13.57
N PRO A 255 -4.94 -17.46 14.12
CA PRO A 255 -4.33 -18.53 14.90
C PRO A 255 -3.40 -19.43 14.11
#